data_0f333ec707c60b3a996c61b2fdd245f2
#
_entry.id   0f333ec707c60b3a996c61b2fdd245f2
#
_cell.length_a   1.000
_cell.length_b   1.000
_cell.length_c   1.000
_cell.angle_alpha   90.00
_cell.angle_beta   90.00
_cell.angle_gamma   90.00
#
_symmetry.space_group_name_H-M   'P 1'
#
loop_
_entity.id
_entity.type
_entity.pdbx_description
1 polymer ?
#
loop_
_entity_poly.entity_id
_entity_poly.type
_entity_poly.pdbx_seq_one_letter_code
_entity_poly.pdbx_strand_id
1 'polypeptide(L)'
;HVRSRRQRQMCIRDRPDISWIRLNPVKDDTDTESAIRKAIVLGAEKITLLGATGTRIDHLLGNIELLGIGLQNHIPIQIVDERNRIRMIGAGITIEKEKQFGKFVSLIPYTNVVKGLTLTGFKYPLDHYDFRGFCSLGVSNEIIAESAQITFEDGILIVIEARD
;
A
#
# COMPACT_ATOMS: atom_id res chain seq x y z
N HIS A 1 28.10 -8.28 -10.18
CA HIS A 1 27.72 -7.97 -11.57
C HIS A 1 26.35 -7.29 -11.58
N VAL A 2 26.33 -5.96 -11.73
CA VAL A 2 25.07 -5.21 -11.93
C VAL A 2 24.69 -5.37 -13.41
N ARG A 3 23.73 -6.23 -13.71
CA ARG A 3 23.18 -6.36 -15.07
C ARG A 3 22.38 -5.11 -15.41
N SER A 4 22.62 -4.51 -16.58
CA SER A 4 21.86 -3.37 -17.06
C SER A 4 20.37 -3.74 -17.22
N ARG A 5 19.46 -2.74 -17.17
CA ARG A 5 18.02 -2.92 -17.39
C ARG A 5 17.73 -3.68 -18.69
N ARG A 6 18.48 -3.40 -19.74
CA ARG A 6 18.39 -4.05 -21.05
C ARG A 6 18.80 -5.53 -21.01
N GLN A 7 19.87 -5.89 -20.25
CA GLN A 7 20.31 -7.28 -20.09
C GLN A 7 19.34 -8.12 -19.26
N ARG A 8 18.68 -7.52 -18.25
CA ARG A 8 17.61 -8.20 -17.48
C ARG A 8 16.39 -8.51 -18.35
N GLN A 9 15.98 -7.59 -19.20
CA GLN A 9 14.87 -7.83 -20.15
C GLN A 9 15.19 -8.91 -21.19
N MET A 10 16.42 -8.99 -21.68
CA MET A 10 16.85 -10.04 -22.61
C MET A 10 16.81 -11.42 -21.94
N CYS A 11 17.37 -11.57 -20.74
CA CYS A 11 17.38 -12.86 -20.03
C CYS A 11 15.98 -13.41 -19.71
N ILE A 12 14.96 -12.54 -19.59
CA ILE A 12 13.58 -12.96 -19.36
C ILE A 12 12.90 -13.32 -20.69
N ARG A 13 13.21 -12.61 -21.78
CA ARG A 13 12.61 -12.84 -23.11
C ARG A 13 12.94 -14.21 -23.70
N ASP A 14 14.09 -14.79 -23.33
CA ASP A 14 14.56 -16.06 -23.87
C ASP A 14 14.00 -17.29 -23.11
N ARG A 15 13.05 -17.07 -22.17
CA ARG A 15 12.41 -18.16 -21.42
C ARG A 15 11.12 -18.59 -22.11
N PRO A 16 11.09 -19.81 -22.67
CA PRO A 16 9.94 -20.33 -23.41
C PRO A 16 8.73 -20.66 -22.54
N ASP A 17 8.94 -20.76 -21.22
CA ASP A 17 7.94 -21.08 -20.19
C ASP A 17 7.19 -19.85 -19.67
N ILE A 18 7.49 -18.65 -20.18
CA ILE A 18 6.86 -17.40 -19.74
C ILE A 18 5.88 -16.88 -20.78
N SER A 19 4.64 -16.70 -20.37
CA SER A 19 3.63 -16.00 -21.17
C SER A 19 3.85 -14.49 -21.11
N TRP A 20 3.94 -13.87 -22.29
CA TRP A 20 4.15 -12.44 -22.43
C TRP A 20 2.86 -11.71 -22.73
N ILE A 21 2.62 -10.63 -22.02
CA ILE A 21 1.57 -9.66 -22.33
C ILE A 21 2.25 -8.37 -22.76
N ARG A 22 2.10 -8.02 -24.05
CA ARG A 22 2.58 -6.74 -24.56
C ARG A 22 1.51 -5.68 -24.35
N LEU A 23 1.89 -4.62 -23.63
CA LEU A 23 1.04 -3.45 -23.44
C LEU A 23 1.26 -2.49 -24.62
N ASN A 24 0.20 -1.77 -25.03
CA ASN A 24 0.32 -0.68 -25.99
C ASN A 24 1.17 0.44 -25.35
N PRO A 25 2.23 0.94 -26.02
CA PRO A 25 3.02 2.07 -25.52
C PRO A 25 2.23 3.37 -25.38
N VAL A 26 1.17 3.54 -26.19
CA VAL A 26 0.25 4.68 -26.13
C VAL A 26 -1.03 4.20 -25.45
N LYS A 27 -1.17 4.49 -24.16
CA LYS A 27 -2.31 4.14 -23.32
C LYS A 27 -2.43 5.17 -22.20
N ASP A 28 -3.60 5.29 -21.63
CA ASP A 28 -3.89 6.26 -20.57
C ASP A 28 -3.46 5.77 -19.17
N ASP A 29 -3.23 4.46 -19.00
CA ASP A 29 -2.84 3.82 -17.74
C ASP A 29 -1.32 3.56 -17.64
N THR A 30 -0.80 3.53 -16.43
CA THR A 30 0.59 3.15 -16.17
C THR A 30 0.80 1.63 -16.31
N ASP A 31 2.04 1.19 -16.49
CA ASP A 31 2.36 -0.25 -16.52
C ASP A 31 1.97 -0.95 -15.21
N THR A 32 2.10 -0.27 -14.07
CA THR A 32 1.69 -0.78 -12.76
C THR A 32 0.18 -0.98 -12.70
N GLU A 33 -0.60 -0.01 -13.16
CA GLU A 33 -2.06 -0.12 -13.22
C GLU A 33 -2.52 -1.26 -14.12
N SER A 34 -1.98 -1.34 -15.34
CA SER A 34 -2.26 -2.44 -16.27
C SER A 34 -1.95 -3.80 -15.64
N ALA A 35 -0.84 -3.91 -14.89
CA ALA A 35 -0.44 -5.16 -14.24
C ALA A 35 -1.43 -5.54 -13.11
N ILE A 36 -1.85 -4.58 -12.27
CA ILE A 36 -2.84 -4.80 -11.22
C ILE A 36 -4.16 -5.29 -11.82
N ARG A 37 -4.70 -4.55 -12.79
CA ARG A 37 -5.97 -4.92 -13.46
C ARG A 37 -5.89 -6.30 -14.08
N LYS A 38 -4.77 -6.63 -14.72
CA LYS A 38 -4.56 -7.96 -15.29
C LYS A 38 -4.48 -9.05 -14.24
N ALA A 39 -3.80 -8.82 -13.11
CA ALA A 39 -3.74 -9.77 -12.01
C ALA A 39 -5.15 -10.08 -11.45
N ILE A 40 -6.00 -9.04 -11.31
CA ILE A 40 -7.39 -9.19 -10.88
C ILE A 40 -8.18 -10.07 -11.86
N VAL A 41 -8.08 -9.79 -13.16
CA VAL A 41 -8.75 -10.59 -14.21
C VAL A 41 -8.28 -12.05 -14.20
N LEU A 42 -7.04 -12.30 -13.77
CA LEU A 42 -6.47 -13.65 -13.63
C LEU A 42 -6.84 -14.33 -12.30
N GLY A 43 -7.67 -13.69 -11.46
CA GLY A 43 -8.17 -14.27 -10.21
C GLY A 43 -7.21 -14.10 -9.03
N ALA A 44 -6.38 -13.06 -9.02
CA ALA A 44 -5.54 -12.77 -7.86
C ALA A 44 -6.39 -12.45 -6.63
N GLU A 45 -6.15 -13.15 -5.52
CA GLU A 45 -6.83 -12.92 -4.23
C GLU A 45 -6.11 -11.88 -3.36
N LYS A 46 -4.84 -11.58 -3.67
CA LYS A 46 -3.99 -10.59 -3.00
C LYS A 46 -2.90 -10.13 -3.95
N ILE A 47 -2.56 -8.84 -3.92
CA ILE A 47 -1.50 -8.27 -4.75
C ILE A 47 -0.46 -7.57 -3.87
N THR A 48 0.82 -7.86 -4.10
CA THR A 48 1.93 -7.15 -3.48
C THR A 48 2.80 -6.51 -4.56
N LEU A 49 2.93 -5.19 -4.51
CA LEU A 49 3.77 -4.42 -5.41
C LEU A 49 5.16 -4.29 -4.80
N LEU A 50 6.18 -4.79 -5.49
CA LEU A 50 7.59 -4.66 -5.13
C LEU A 50 8.27 -3.68 -6.09
N GLY A 51 9.21 -2.86 -5.56
CA GLY A 51 9.92 -1.88 -6.37
C GLY A 51 9.06 -0.70 -6.82
N ALA A 52 7.94 -0.46 -6.13
CA ALA A 52 6.97 0.60 -6.46
C ALA A 52 7.27 1.94 -5.73
N THR A 53 8.29 1.98 -4.88
CA THR A 53 8.69 3.15 -4.07
C THR A 53 9.88 3.92 -4.65
N GLY A 54 10.24 3.76 -5.90
CA GLY A 54 11.43 4.31 -6.55
C GLY A 54 11.76 5.78 -6.22
N THR A 55 12.74 6.37 -6.89
CA THR A 55 13.25 7.73 -6.59
C THR A 55 12.32 8.87 -7.02
N ARG A 56 11.38 8.63 -7.93
CA ARG A 56 10.41 9.63 -8.40
C ARG A 56 9.18 9.64 -7.52
N ILE A 57 8.94 10.77 -6.85
CA ILE A 57 7.82 10.95 -5.91
C ILE A 57 6.46 10.88 -6.63
N ASP A 58 6.35 11.41 -7.86
CA ASP A 58 5.13 11.34 -8.66
C ASP A 58 4.72 9.89 -8.96
N HIS A 59 5.67 9.01 -9.26
CA HIS A 59 5.42 7.57 -9.43
C HIS A 59 5.02 6.90 -8.11
N LEU A 60 5.65 7.28 -6.99
CA LEU A 60 5.27 6.75 -5.68
C LEU A 60 3.82 7.14 -5.33
N LEU A 61 3.48 8.42 -5.46
CA LEU A 61 2.13 8.90 -5.20
C LEU A 61 1.12 8.22 -6.12
N GLY A 62 1.40 8.12 -7.43
CA GLY A 62 0.55 7.39 -8.36
C GLY A 62 0.37 5.91 -7.97
N ASN A 63 1.42 5.22 -7.52
CA ASN A 63 1.30 3.84 -7.07
C ASN A 63 0.47 3.71 -5.77
N ILE A 64 0.52 4.70 -4.87
CA ILE A 64 -0.34 4.73 -3.68
C ILE A 64 -1.82 4.89 -4.08
N GLU A 65 -2.12 5.75 -5.06
CA GLU A 65 -3.48 5.89 -5.62
C GLU A 65 -4.02 4.55 -6.13
N LEU A 66 -3.18 3.75 -6.80
CA LEU A 66 -3.57 2.45 -7.34
C LEU A 66 -3.99 1.42 -6.28
N LEU A 67 -3.62 1.62 -5.00
CA LEU A 67 -4.11 0.78 -3.91
C LEU A 67 -5.64 0.84 -3.77
N GLY A 68 -6.25 1.96 -4.18
CA GLY A 68 -7.72 2.12 -4.22
C GLY A 68 -8.43 1.14 -5.15
N ILE A 69 -7.75 0.61 -6.19
CA ILE A 69 -8.29 -0.44 -7.05
C ILE A 69 -8.63 -1.69 -6.21
N GLY A 70 -7.82 -1.97 -5.18
CA GLY A 70 -8.07 -3.07 -4.25
C GLY A 70 -9.35 -2.90 -3.46
N LEU A 71 -9.64 -1.70 -2.97
CA LEU A 71 -10.90 -1.41 -2.27
C LEU A 71 -12.11 -1.60 -3.19
N GLN A 72 -12.03 -1.13 -4.44
CA GLN A 72 -13.11 -1.26 -5.43
C GLN A 72 -13.40 -2.72 -5.81
N ASN A 73 -12.40 -3.59 -5.75
CA ASN A 73 -12.50 -5.00 -6.15
C ASN A 73 -12.49 -5.98 -4.97
N HIS A 74 -12.49 -5.48 -3.73
CA HIS A 74 -12.41 -6.28 -2.50
C HIS A 74 -11.18 -7.21 -2.44
N ILE A 75 -10.07 -6.76 -3.00
CA ILE A 75 -8.80 -7.50 -3.06
C ILE A 75 -7.73 -6.70 -2.30
N PRO A 76 -7.06 -7.27 -1.29
CA PRO A 76 -5.97 -6.59 -0.60
C PRO A 76 -4.82 -6.30 -1.55
N ILE A 77 -4.49 -5.02 -1.73
CA ILE A 77 -3.30 -4.56 -2.45
C ILE A 77 -2.39 -3.84 -1.48
N GLN A 78 -1.10 -4.14 -1.52
CA GLN A 78 -0.09 -3.47 -0.71
C GLN A 78 1.17 -3.16 -1.52
N ILE A 79 1.88 -2.11 -1.13
CA ILE A 79 3.24 -1.81 -1.59
C ILE A 79 4.19 -2.24 -0.47
N VAL A 80 5.26 -2.94 -0.82
CA VAL A 80 6.30 -3.36 0.14
C VAL A 80 7.67 -3.05 -0.44
N ASP A 81 8.52 -2.42 0.37
CA ASP A 81 9.94 -2.26 0.12
C ASP A 81 10.76 -2.68 1.34
N GLU A 82 12.05 -2.35 1.37
CA GLU A 82 12.93 -2.72 2.47
C GLU A 82 12.53 -2.09 3.81
N ARG A 83 11.87 -0.92 3.79
CA ARG A 83 11.57 -0.11 4.96
C ARG A 83 10.08 0.13 5.20
N ASN A 84 9.24 -0.11 4.21
CA ASN A 84 7.84 0.28 4.25
C ASN A 84 6.91 -0.85 3.81
N ARG A 85 5.76 -0.94 4.48
CA ARG A 85 4.57 -1.64 4.02
C ARG A 85 3.41 -0.64 3.98
N ILE A 86 2.89 -0.35 2.79
CA ILE A 86 1.85 0.64 2.55
C ILE A 86 0.57 -0.07 2.13
N ARG A 87 -0.53 0.25 2.78
CA ARG A 87 -1.87 -0.29 2.49
C ARG A 87 -2.88 0.85 2.46
N MET A 88 -3.93 0.69 1.69
CA MET A 88 -5.12 1.55 1.74
C MET A 88 -6.28 0.73 2.30
N ILE A 89 -6.99 1.27 3.29
CA ILE A 89 -8.08 0.58 3.97
C ILE A 89 -9.35 1.43 3.99
N GLY A 90 -10.48 0.79 3.75
CA GLY A 90 -11.83 1.38 3.86
C GLY A 90 -12.64 0.80 5.02
N ALA A 91 -12.02 -0.02 5.88
CA ALA A 91 -12.60 -0.59 7.07
C ALA A 91 -11.53 -0.80 8.14
N GLY A 92 -11.94 -0.99 9.39
CA GLY A 92 -11.04 -1.21 10.50
C GLY A 92 -10.15 -2.44 10.33
N ILE A 93 -8.95 -2.39 10.91
CA ILE A 93 -7.98 -3.49 10.92
C ILE A 93 -7.36 -3.68 12.29
N THR A 94 -6.86 -4.90 12.53
CA THR A 94 -6.01 -5.23 13.68
C THR A 94 -4.61 -5.55 13.20
N ILE A 95 -3.61 -5.05 13.90
CA ILE A 95 -2.18 -5.34 13.67
C ILE A 95 -1.65 -6.02 14.93
N GLU A 96 -1.27 -7.28 14.82
CA GLU A 96 -0.58 -8.02 15.88
C GLU A 96 0.88 -7.53 15.94
N LYS A 97 1.38 -7.24 17.13
CA LYS A 97 2.71 -6.68 17.32
C LYS A 97 3.81 -7.57 16.76
N GLU A 98 3.70 -8.86 16.92
CA GLU A 98 4.66 -9.84 16.39
C GLU A 98 4.64 -9.97 14.85
N LYS A 99 3.55 -9.54 14.19
CA LYS A 99 3.38 -9.54 12.74
C LYS A 99 3.51 -8.15 12.11
N GLN A 100 3.77 -7.12 12.92
CA GLN A 100 4.00 -5.76 12.38
C GLN A 100 5.23 -5.77 11.46
N PHE A 101 5.16 -5.00 10.37
CA PHE A 101 6.25 -4.91 9.41
C PHE A 101 7.43 -4.10 9.94
N GLY A 102 7.17 -3.03 10.67
CA GLY A 102 8.15 -2.12 11.23
C GLY A 102 7.66 -1.49 12.52
N LYS A 103 8.55 -0.82 13.23
CA LYS A 103 8.27 -0.21 14.54
C LYS A 103 7.20 0.86 14.48
N PHE A 104 7.20 1.67 13.41
CA PHE A 104 6.33 2.82 13.27
C PHE A 104 5.09 2.50 12.46
N VAL A 105 3.94 3.01 12.90
CA VAL A 105 2.68 2.94 12.16
C VAL A 105 2.19 4.36 11.94
N SER A 106 2.10 4.77 10.67
CA SER A 106 1.59 6.07 10.28
C SER A 106 0.24 5.92 9.59
N LEU A 107 -0.65 6.84 9.89
CA LEU A 107 -1.99 6.95 9.30
C LEU A 107 -2.10 8.27 8.57
N ILE A 108 -2.57 8.23 7.32
CA ILE A 108 -2.83 9.41 6.50
C ILE A 108 -4.25 9.31 5.99
N PRO A 109 -5.14 10.29 6.26
CA PRO A 109 -6.48 10.28 5.70
C PRO A 109 -6.38 10.49 4.18
N TYR A 110 -6.97 9.59 3.42
CA TYR A 110 -7.06 9.69 1.97
C TYR A 110 -8.29 10.50 1.54
N THR A 111 -9.41 10.31 2.24
CA THR A 111 -10.60 11.17 2.12
C THR A 111 -10.44 12.45 2.93
N ASN A 112 -11.22 13.48 2.65
CA ASN A 112 -11.17 14.78 3.36
C ASN A 112 -11.28 14.61 4.87
N VAL A 113 -12.03 13.61 5.33
CA VAL A 113 -12.17 13.22 6.73
C VAL A 113 -12.32 11.71 6.83
N VAL A 114 -11.73 11.14 7.86
CA VAL A 114 -12.02 9.77 8.35
C VAL A 114 -12.74 9.95 9.68
N LYS A 115 -14.01 9.56 9.73
CA LYS A 115 -14.90 9.82 10.86
C LYS A 115 -14.74 8.78 11.95
N GLY A 116 -14.80 9.22 13.20
CA GLY A 116 -14.84 8.33 14.35
C GLY A 116 -13.58 7.45 14.51
N LEU A 117 -12.41 7.93 14.08
CA LEU A 117 -11.16 7.18 14.18
C LEU A 117 -10.83 6.89 15.64
N THR A 118 -10.75 5.60 15.95
CA THR A 118 -10.34 5.11 17.27
C THR A 118 -9.10 4.23 17.13
N LEU A 119 -8.08 4.53 17.92
CA LEU A 119 -6.81 3.80 17.98
C LEU A 119 -6.61 3.21 19.36
N THR A 120 -6.58 1.88 19.48
CA THR A 120 -6.31 1.17 20.72
C THR A 120 -5.04 0.32 20.59
N GLY A 121 -4.30 0.16 21.70
CA GLY A 121 -3.03 -0.58 21.69
C GLY A 121 -1.83 0.20 21.15
N PHE A 122 -2.04 1.46 20.82
CA PHE A 122 -1.00 2.39 20.37
C PHE A 122 -0.48 3.28 21.50
N LYS A 123 0.74 3.78 21.34
CA LYS A 123 1.38 4.74 22.26
C LYS A 123 0.64 6.08 22.31
N TYR A 124 0.12 6.50 21.18
CA TYR A 124 -0.72 7.70 21.02
C TYR A 124 -2.12 7.25 20.60
N PRO A 125 -3.01 6.94 21.58
CA PRO A 125 -4.36 6.50 21.28
C PRO A 125 -5.23 7.67 20.81
N LEU A 126 -6.26 7.35 20.06
CA LEU A 126 -7.34 8.27 19.70
C LEU A 126 -8.68 7.62 20.08
N ASP A 127 -9.65 8.43 20.42
CA ASP A 127 -11.00 7.99 20.72
C ASP A 127 -12.01 8.81 19.92
N HIS A 128 -12.71 8.14 19.01
CA HIS A 128 -13.79 8.70 18.18
C HIS A 128 -13.44 10.04 17.51
N TYR A 129 -12.21 10.16 17.00
CA TYR A 129 -11.65 11.40 16.48
C TYR A 129 -11.95 11.56 14.97
N ASP A 130 -12.47 12.72 14.56
CA ASP A 130 -12.61 13.06 13.14
C ASP A 130 -11.25 13.45 12.55
N PHE A 131 -10.59 12.49 11.94
CA PHE A 131 -9.24 12.67 11.40
C PHE A 131 -9.28 13.31 10.02
N ARG A 132 -8.80 14.55 9.96
CA ARG A 132 -8.83 15.38 8.74
C ARG A 132 -7.45 15.47 8.11
N GLY A 133 -7.41 15.72 6.79
CA GLY A 133 -6.18 16.03 6.07
C GLY A 133 -5.48 17.30 6.58
N PHE A 134 -4.33 17.60 5.98
CA PHE A 134 -3.50 18.78 6.28
C PHE A 134 -2.93 18.81 7.71
N CYS A 135 -2.74 17.66 8.33
CA CYS A 135 -2.08 17.54 9.63
C CYS A 135 -1.15 16.33 9.65
N SER A 136 -0.19 16.31 10.58
CA SER A 136 0.77 15.21 10.77
C SER A 136 0.46 14.36 12.00
N LEU A 137 -0.72 14.49 12.60
CA LEU A 137 -1.12 13.83 13.85
C LEU A 137 -0.94 12.31 13.80
N GLY A 138 -1.22 11.68 12.65
CA GLY A 138 -1.15 10.23 12.48
C GLY A 138 0.24 9.67 12.20
N VAL A 139 1.30 10.48 12.18
CA VAL A 139 2.63 10.02 11.77
C VAL A 139 3.41 9.44 12.93
N SER A 140 4.09 8.29 12.68
CA SER A 140 5.05 7.63 13.60
C SER A 140 4.48 7.22 14.96
N ASN A 141 3.27 6.68 14.99
CA ASN A 141 2.75 5.99 16.17
C ASN A 141 3.47 4.64 16.37
N GLU A 142 3.39 4.06 17.56
CA GLU A 142 4.02 2.79 17.91
C GLU A 142 3.00 1.86 18.57
N ILE A 143 3.06 0.56 18.25
CA ILE A 143 2.24 -0.45 18.93
C ILE A 143 2.90 -0.80 20.28
N ILE A 144 2.17 -0.61 21.38
CA ILE A 144 2.65 -0.89 22.73
C ILE A 144 2.00 -2.13 23.37
N ALA A 145 0.82 -2.53 22.91
CA ALA A 145 0.11 -3.73 23.34
C ALA A 145 0.49 -4.94 22.46
N GLU A 146 -0.03 -6.13 22.78
CA GLU A 146 0.14 -7.35 21.95
C GLU A 146 -0.53 -7.21 20.58
N SER A 147 -1.60 -6.40 20.51
CA SER A 147 -2.25 -6.03 19.26
C SER A 147 -2.71 -4.58 19.31
N ALA A 148 -2.78 -3.95 18.15
CA ALA A 148 -3.32 -2.62 17.99
C ALA A 148 -4.51 -2.66 17.01
N GLN A 149 -5.56 -1.91 17.34
CA GLN A 149 -6.75 -1.80 16.51
C GLN A 149 -6.88 -0.38 15.96
N ILE A 150 -7.19 -0.30 14.69
CA ILE A 150 -7.56 0.91 13.96
C ILE A 150 -9.01 0.70 13.53
N THR A 151 -9.94 1.47 14.08
CA THR A 151 -11.35 1.42 13.72
C THR A 151 -11.85 2.80 13.35
N PHE A 152 -12.80 2.91 12.45
CA PHE A 152 -13.45 4.15 12.05
C PHE A 152 -14.80 3.86 11.42
N GLU A 153 -15.67 4.88 11.33
CA GLU A 153 -17.03 4.76 10.84
C GLU A 153 -17.14 4.96 9.33
N ASP A 154 -16.38 5.93 8.80
CA ASP A 154 -16.44 6.31 7.38
C ASP A 154 -15.11 6.92 6.94
N GLY A 155 -14.79 6.76 5.66
CA GLY A 155 -13.58 7.29 5.04
C GLY A 155 -12.60 6.22 4.59
N ILE A 156 -11.46 6.68 4.09
CA ILE A 156 -10.36 5.83 3.61
C ILE A 156 -9.05 6.30 4.25
N LEU A 157 -8.30 5.35 4.79
CA LEU A 157 -6.98 5.58 5.38
C LEU A 157 -5.87 4.92 4.54
N ILE A 158 -4.75 5.61 4.42
CA ILE A 158 -3.46 5.02 4.08
C ILE A 158 -2.77 4.64 5.39
N VAL A 159 -2.40 3.38 5.51
CA VAL A 159 -1.66 2.82 6.64
C VAL A 159 -0.26 2.47 6.18
N ILE A 160 0.74 3.07 6.83
CA ILE A 160 2.15 2.85 6.53
C ILE A 160 2.81 2.26 7.78
N GLU A 161 3.30 1.04 7.66
CA GLU A 161 4.17 0.44 8.67
C GLU A 161 5.61 0.62 8.20
N ALA A 162 6.44 1.28 9.02
CA ALA A 162 7.79 1.66 8.63
C ALA A 162 8.82 1.26 9.67
N ARG A 163 10.07 1.05 9.20
CA ARG A 163 11.26 0.82 10.02
C ARG A 163 12.44 1.64 9.50
N ASP A 164 13.36 1.99 10.39
CA ASP A 164 14.63 2.65 10.07
C ASP A 164 15.61 1.73 9.31
#